data_d6e839b7d4e404391db7efe54c87c21f
#
_entry.id   d6e839b7d4e404391db7efe54c87c21f
#
_cell.length_a   1.000
_cell.length_b   1.000
_cell.length_c   1.000
_cell.angle_alpha   90.00
_cell.angle_beta   90.00
_cell.angle_gamma   90.00
#
_symmetry.space_group_name_H-M   'P 1'
#
loop_
_entity.id
_entity.type
_entity.pdbx_description
1 polymer ?
#
loop_
_entity_poly.entity_id
_entity_poly.type
_entity_poly.pdbx_seq_one_letter_code
_entity_poly.pdbx_strand_id
1 'polypeptide(L)'
;MPLSDHINWAQIRRLAVQHKRSLILAHVLAILATLLSVPIPLLLPFLVDEVLLGQAGPALELMNRVLPNVWQQAIGYIGFMVILTFVLRLGSLLFNVAQSKMFTHLSKDVVYQIRKRLLLRLKRISLNEYESLGSGTVATHLVTDLDTLDKFIGDTLSRFLVSLLTLLGTAS
;
A
#
# COMPACT_ATOMS: atom_id res chain seq x y z
N MET A 1 4.79 5.50 39.31
CA MET A 1 5.97 4.94 38.60
C MET A 1 5.66 4.99 37.11
N PRO A 2 6.45 5.68 36.29
CA PRO A 2 6.03 5.98 34.90
C PRO A 2 5.97 4.70 34.06
N LEU A 3 4.82 4.48 33.43
CA LEU A 3 4.57 3.43 32.41
C LEU A 3 5.39 3.65 31.12
N SER A 4 6.37 4.55 31.15
CA SER A 4 7.26 4.91 30.06
C SER A 4 8.47 4.00 29.92
N ASP A 5 8.34 2.70 30.21
CA ASP A 5 9.31 1.75 29.67
C ASP A 5 9.12 1.72 28.17
N HIS A 6 9.82 2.63 27.54
CA HIS A 6 9.93 2.91 26.14
C HIS A 6 9.83 1.61 25.34
N ILE A 7 8.82 1.56 24.48
CA ILE A 7 8.87 0.64 23.34
C ILE A 7 10.22 0.92 22.69
N ASN A 8 11.20 0.08 22.99
CA ASN A 8 12.56 0.32 22.57
C ASN A 8 12.60 0.20 21.05
N TRP A 9 12.99 1.26 20.36
CA TRP A 9 13.15 1.29 18.89
C TRP A 9 13.88 0.05 18.37
N ALA A 10 14.78 -0.53 19.17
CA ALA A 10 15.45 -1.80 18.88
C ALA A 10 14.48 -2.99 18.80
N GLN A 11 13.38 -2.98 19.54
CA GLN A 11 12.38 -4.05 19.50
C GLN A 11 11.48 -3.92 18.27
N ILE A 12 11.07 -2.69 17.92
CA ILE A 12 10.34 -2.43 16.67
C ILE A 12 11.18 -2.82 15.47
N ARG A 13 12.46 -2.47 15.49
CA ARG A 13 13.41 -2.85 14.43
C ARG A 13 13.57 -4.37 14.32
N ARG A 14 13.64 -5.10 15.44
CA ARG A 14 13.69 -6.57 15.41
C ARG A 14 12.44 -7.19 14.82
N LEU A 15 11.26 -6.67 15.14
CA LEU A 15 9.99 -7.11 14.56
C LEU A 15 9.95 -6.82 13.04
N ALA A 16 10.38 -5.64 12.63
CA ALA A 16 10.48 -5.29 11.20
C ALA A 16 11.47 -6.20 10.46
N VAL A 17 12.62 -6.52 11.07
CA VAL A 17 13.63 -7.42 10.48
C VAL A 17 13.12 -8.87 10.37
N GLN A 18 12.30 -9.33 11.32
CA GLN A 18 11.70 -10.67 11.23
C GLN A 18 10.77 -10.80 10.02
N HIS A 19 10.08 -9.72 9.62
CA HIS A 19 9.15 -9.69 8.50
C HIS A 19 9.73 -9.00 7.24
N LYS A 20 11.06 -8.87 7.13
CA LYS A 20 11.74 -8.15 6.05
C LYS A 20 11.33 -8.62 4.65
N ARG A 21 11.09 -9.92 4.44
CA ARG A 21 10.64 -10.45 3.14
C ARG A 21 9.26 -9.94 2.76
N SER A 22 8.32 -9.96 3.70
CA SER A 22 6.96 -9.44 3.49
C SER A 22 6.96 -7.93 3.26
N LEU A 23 7.81 -7.17 3.98
CA LEU A 23 8.00 -5.74 3.76
C LEU A 23 8.58 -5.44 2.37
N ILE A 24 9.63 -6.15 1.97
CA ILE A 24 10.24 -5.98 0.63
C ILE A 24 9.21 -6.31 -0.45
N LEU A 25 8.49 -7.43 -0.33
CA LEU A 25 7.45 -7.80 -1.29
C LEU A 25 6.34 -6.75 -1.36
N ALA A 26 5.88 -6.22 -0.23
CA ALA A 26 4.88 -5.17 -0.20
C ALA A 26 5.37 -3.90 -0.91
N HIS A 27 6.64 -3.51 -0.72
CA HIS A 27 7.21 -2.36 -1.42
C HIS A 27 7.37 -2.59 -2.93
N VAL A 28 7.81 -3.79 -3.33
CA VAL A 28 7.91 -4.16 -4.76
C VAL A 28 6.52 -4.10 -5.41
N LEU A 29 5.49 -4.65 -4.76
CA LEU A 29 4.11 -4.58 -5.25
C LEU A 29 3.59 -3.14 -5.33
N ALA A 30 3.95 -2.28 -4.36
CA ALA A 30 3.60 -0.86 -4.38
C ALA A 30 4.25 -0.13 -5.57
N ILE A 31 5.53 -0.39 -5.82
CA ILE A 31 6.25 0.18 -6.97
C ILE A 31 5.60 -0.29 -8.28
N LEU A 32 5.32 -1.58 -8.43
CA LEU A 32 4.66 -2.11 -9.62
C LEU A 32 3.27 -1.50 -9.82
N ALA A 33 2.46 -1.38 -8.75
CA ALA A 33 1.16 -0.73 -8.82
C ALA A 33 1.27 0.73 -9.29
N THR A 34 2.26 1.47 -8.78
CA THR A 34 2.52 2.86 -9.15
C THR A 34 2.98 2.96 -10.60
N LEU A 35 3.92 2.13 -11.03
CA LEU A 35 4.40 2.10 -12.43
C LEU A 35 3.28 1.83 -13.43
N LEU A 36 2.27 1.01 -13.05
CA LEU A 36 1.11 0.78 -13.90
C LEU A 36 0.11 1.94 -13.86
N SER A 37 0.03 2.68 -12.77
CA SER A 37 -0.94 3.78 -12.61
C SER A 37 -0.47 5.11 -13.18
N VAL A 38 0.83 5.40 -13.15
CA VAL A 38 1.42 6.67 -13.64
C VAL A 38 1.16 6.96 -15.12
N PRO A 39 1.25 6.00 -16.05
CA PRO A 39 0.99 6.27 -17.45
C PRO A 39 -0.49 6.59 -17.76
N ILE A 40 -1.44 6.17 -16.92
CA ILE A 40 -2.88 6.31 -17.20
C ILE A 40 -3.30 7.75 -17.49
N PRO A 41 -2.94 8.76 -16.65
CA PRO A 41 -3.28 10.15 -16.95
C PRO A 41 -2.62 10.69 -18.23
N LEU A 42 -1.45 10.16 -18.61
CA LEU A 42 -0.72 10.59 -19.80
C LEU A 42 -1.32 10.05 -21.10
N LEU A 43 -2.08 8.94 -21.04
CA LEU A 43 -2.71 8.37 -22.23
C LEU A 43 -3.74 9.30 -22.84
N LEU A 44 -4.41 10.15 -22.06
CA LEU A 44 -5.42 11.08 -22.56
C LEU A 44 -4.81 12.20 -23.42
N PRO A 45 -3.77 12.95 -22.99
CA PRO A 45 -3.06 13.88 -23.85
C PRO A 45 -2.52 13.22 -25.12
N PHE A 46 -1.90 12.06 -25.04
CA PHE A 46 -1.41 11.34 -26.22
C PHE A 46 -2.53 10.99 -27.20
N LEU A 47 -3.70 10.58 -26.71
CA LEU A 47 -4.85 10.31 -27.55
C LEU A 47 -5.33 11.57 -28.28
N VAL A 48 -5.39 12.71 -27.59
CA VAL A 48 -5.84 13.97 -28.16
C VAL A 48 -4.82 14.51 -29.16
N ASP A 49 -3.56 14.61 -28.77
CA ASP A 49 -2.53 15.27 -29.56
C ASP A 49 -2.11 14.44 -30.78
N GLU A 50 -1.87 13.15 -30.59
CA GLU A 50 -1.34 12.31 -31.67
C GLU A 50 -2.43 11.69 -32.52
N VAL A 51 -3.56 11.23 -31.94
CA VAL A 51 -4.61 10.55 -32.73
C VAL A 51 -5.65 11.52 -33.28
N LEU A 52 -6.13 12.48 -32.45
CA LEU A 52 -7.19 13.41 -32.91
C LEU A 52 -6.63 14.61 -33.66
N LEU A 53 -5.50 15.18 -33.24
CA LEU A 53 -4.86 16.31 -33.92
C LEU A 53 -3.84 15.88 -34.97
N GLY A 54 -3.53 14.59 -35.08
CA GLY A 54 -2.64 14.02 -36.11
C GLY A 54 -1.18 14.42 -35.95
N GLN A 55 -0.75 14.79 -34.76
CA GLN A 55 0.65 15.11 -34.50
C GLN A 55 1.47 13.82 -34.45
N ALA A 56 2.63 13.81 -35.12
CA ALA A 56 3.55 12.67 -35.03
C ALA A 56 4.15 12.60 -33.63
N GLY A 57 3.98 11.46 -32.95
CA GLY A 57 4.47 11.27 -31.62
C GLY A 57 4.79 9.81 -31.30
N PRO A 58 5.46 9.57 -30.14
CA PRO A 58 5.95 8.25 -29.77
C PRO A 58 4.82 7.24 -29.51
N ALA A 59 3.65 7.69 -29.09
CA ALA A 59 2.51 6.81 -28.84
C ALA A 59 1.94 6.26 -30.16
N LEU A 60 1.83 7.09 -31.21
CA LEU A 60 1.39 6.68 -32.53
C LEU A 60 2.38 5.68 -33.17
N GLU A 61 3.68 5.92 -33.04
CA GLU A 61 4.70 4.98 -33.52
C GLU A 61 4.61 3.62 -32.82
N LEU A 62 4.39 3.61 -31.49
CA LEU A 62 4.25 2.38 -30.73
C LEU A 62 2.98 1.63 -31.13
N MET A 63 1.88 2.34 -31.33
CA MET A 63 0.62 1.76 -31.80
C MET A 63 0.74 1.16 -33.16
N ASN A 64 1.43 1.83 -34.10
CA ASN A 64 1.66 1.34 -35.47
C ASN A 64 2.52 0.06 -35.49
N ARG A 65 3.39 -0.15 -34.50
CA ARG A 65 4.16 -1.40 -34.37
C ARG A 65 3.33 -2.57 -33.82
N VAL A 66 2.33 -2.28 -33.00
CA VAL A 66 1.55 -3.31 -32.28
C VAL A 66 0.27 -3.65 -33.05
N LEU A 67 -0.36 -2.65 -33.67
CA LEU A 67 -1.62 -2.84 -34.38
C LEU A 67 -1.41 -3.29 -35.87
N PRO A 68 -2.17 -4.28 -36.34
CA PRO A 68 -2.21 -4.64 -37.76
C PRO A 68 -2.64 -3.46 -38.61
N ASN A 69 -2.14 -3.39 -39.86
CA ASN A 69 -2.43 -2.28 -40.78
C ASN A 69 -3.92 -1.98 -40.96
N VAL A 70 -4.77 -2.99 -40.88
CA VAL A 70 -6.24 -2.86 -40.97
C VAL A 70 -6.84 -2.01 -39.84
N TRP A 71 -6.20 -1.99 -38.66
CA TRP A 71 -6.67 -1.27 -37.47
C TRP A 71 -5.94 0.06 -37.28
N GLN A 72 -5.05 0.45 -38.17
CA GLN A 72 -4.32 1.71 -38.14
C GLN A 72 -5.22 2.87 -38.61
N GLN A 73 -6.34 3.05 -37.94
CA GLN A 73 -7.33 4.10 -38.14
C GLN A 73 -7.69 4.72 -36.79
N ALA A 74 -8.23 5.92 -36.77
CA ALA A 74 -8.59 6.64 -35.57
C ALA A 74 -9.41 5.78 -34.55
N ILE A 75 -10.38 5.02 -35.06
CA ILE A 75 -11.21 4.12 -34.23
C ILE A 75 -10.37 2.99 -33.61
N GLY A 76 -9.44 2.41 -34.35
CA GLY A 76 -8.55 1.37 -33.88
C GLY A 76 -7.59 1.87 -32.79
N TYR A 77 -7.04 3.05 -32.96
CA TYR A 77 -6.19 3.70 -31.96
C TYR A 77 -6.94 4.02 -30.65
N ILE A 78 -8.15 4.57 -30.77
CA ILE A 78 -9.02 4.83 -29.62
C ILE A 78 -9.35 3.53 -28.91
N GLY A 79 -9.75 2.48 -29.65
CA GLY A 79 -10.04 1.17 -29.07
C GLY A 79 -8.84 0.57 -28.34
N PHE A 80 -7.65 0.64 -28.93
CA PHE A 80 -6.41 0.19 -28.32
C PHE A 80 -6.10 0.94 -27.01
N MET A 81 -6.21 2.28 -27.03
CA MET A 81 -5.97 3.11 -25.83
C MET A 81 -6.95 2.82 -24.71
N VAL A 82 -8.23 2.58 -25.03
CA VAL A 82 -9.24 2.19 -24.03
C VAL A 82 -8.90 0.84 -23.39
N ILE A 83 -8.56 -0.16 -24.22
CA ILE A 83 -8.17 -1.48 -23.75
C ILE A 83 -6.89 -1.38 -22.91
N LEU A 84 -5.90 -0.64 -23.37
CA LEU A 84 -4.64 -0.44 -22.65
C LEU A 84 -4.89 0.20 -21.28
N THR A 85 -5.69 1.27 -21.25
CA THR A 85 -6.08 1.93 -19.99
C THR A 85 -6.77 0.95 -19.04
N PHE A 86 -7.67 0.14 -19.55
CA PHE A 86 -8.39 -0.86 -18.76
C PHE A 86 -7.44 -1.91 -18.19
N VAL A 87 -6.53 -2.45 -19.00
CA VAL A 87 -5.53 -3.44 -18.57
C VAL A 87 -4.59 -2.86 -17.52
N LEU A 88 -4.07 -1.65 -17.73
CA LEU A 88 -3.22 -0.95 -16.77
C LEU A 88 -3.96 -0.70 -15.44
N ARG A 89 -5.23 -0.29 -15.52
CA ARG A 89 -6.07 -0.05 -14.33
C ARG A 89 -6.32 -1.31 -13.53
N LEU A 90 -6.69 -2.40 -14.22
CA LEU A 90 -6.87 -3.70 -13.56
C LEU A 90 -5.56 -4.21 -12.95
N GLY A 91 -4.45 -4.13 -13.66
CA GLY A 91 -3.14 -4.51 -13.16
C GLY A 91 -2.77 -3.72 -11.89
N SER A 92 -2.90 -2.40 -11.94
CA SER A 92 -2.66 -1.53 -10.79
C SER A 92 -3.55 -1.89 -9.60
N LEU A 93 -4.84 -2.14 -9.82
CA LEU A 93 -5.76 -2.55 -8.74
C LEU A 93 -5.37 -3.90 -8.11
N LEU A 94 -4.98 -4.88 -8.92
CA LEU A 94 -4.55 -6.19 -8.42
C LEU A 94 -3.30 -6.07 -7.55
N PHE A 95 -2.30 -5.30 -7.99
CA PHE A 95 -1.09 -5.06 -7.20
C PHE A 95 -1.37 -4.28 -5.91
N ASN A 96 -2.26 -3.28 -5.95
CA ASN A 96 -2.68 -2.53 -4.77
C ASN A 96 -3.38 -3.44 -3.74
N VAL A 97 -4.27 -4.33 -4.20
CA VAL A 97 -4.95 -5.28 -3.30
C VAL A 97 -3.95 -6.28 -2.70
N ALA A 98 -3.03 -6.81 -3.52
CA ALA A 98 -2.00 -7.73 -3.04
C ALA A 98 -1.10 -7.07 -1.99
N GLN A 99 -0.65 -5.84 -2.25
CA GLN A 99 0.14 -5.04 -1.33
C GLN A 99 -0.61 -4.77 -0.02
N SER A 100 -1.87 -4.34 -0.10
CA SER A 100 -2.70 -4.06 1.08
C SER A 100 -2.88 -5.31 1.95
N LYS A 101 -3.07 -6.48 1.35
CA LYS A 101 -3.10 -7.76 2.08
C LYS A 101 -1.80 -8.03 2.84
N MET A 102 -0.65 -7.76 2.22
CA MET A 102 0.66 -7.94 2.89
C MET A 102 0.80 -7.04 4.11
N PHE A 103 0.42 -5.77 4.02
CA PHE A 103 0.45 -4.85 5.16
C PHE A 103 -0.53 -5.25 6.26
N THR A 104 -1.73 -5.71 5.89
CA THR A 104 -2.72 -6.19 6.86
C THR A 104 -2.21 -7.42 7.63
N HIS A 105 -1.57 -8.38 6.96
CA HIS A 105 -0.96 -9.52 7.64
C HIS A 105 0.15 -9.09 8.59
N LEU A 106 1.02 -8.18 8.14
CA LEU A 106 2.10 -7.64 8.96
C LEU A 106 1.54 -6.93 10.21
N SER A 107 0.51 -6.11 10.05
CA SER A 107 -0.16 -5.42 11.16
C SER A 107 -0.69 -6.40 12.19
N LYS A 108 -1.43 -7.42 11.75
CA LYS A 108 -1.98 -8.44 12.65
C LYS A 108 -0.91 -9.20 13.42
N ASP A 109 0.22 -9.52 12.78
CA ASP A 109 1.34 -10.19 13.45
C ASP A 109 1.98 -9.30 14.50
N VAL A 110 2.18 -8.01 14.21
CA VAL A 110 2.72 -7.03 15.15
C VAL A 110 1.78 -6.87 16.35
N VAL A 111 0.50 -6.64 16.09
CA VAL A 111 -0.53 -6.48 17.14
C VAL A 111 -0.66 -7.73 18.00
N TYR A 112 -0.64 -8.92 17.39
CA TYR A 112 -0.66 -10.19 18.12
C TYR A 112 0.54 -10.32 19.06
N GLN A 113 1.75 -9.98 18.61
CA GLN A 113 2.94 -10.04 19.46
C GLN A 113 2.88 -9.03 20.62
N ILE A 114 2.37 -7.82 20.36
CA ILE A 114 2.19 -6.79 21.40
C ILE A 114 1.15 -7.29 22.42
N ARG A 115 -0.01 -7.78 21.96
CA ARG A 115 -1.06 -8.34 22.82
C ARG A 115 -0.54 -9.48 23.68
N LYS A 116 0.20 -10.41 23.10
CA LYS A 116 0.83 -11.52 23.84
C LYS A 116 1.78 -11.03 24.92
N ARG A 117 2.62 -10.02 24.64
CA ARG A 117 3.55 -9.45 25.62
C ARG A 117 2.81 -8.74 26.75
N LEU A 118 1.77 -7.97 26.43
CA LEU A 118 0.93 -7.30 27.43
C LEU A 118 0.26 -8.31 28.36
N LEU A 119 -0.32 -9.38 27.82
CA LEU A 119 -0.93 -10.45 28.62
C LEU A 119 0.09 -11.16 29.50
N LEU A 120 1.29 -11.44 29.02
CA LEU A 120 2.36 -12.03 29.81
C LEU A 120 2.85 -11.09 30.91
N ARG A 121 2.85 -9.79 30.70
CA ARG A 121 3.17 -8.78 31.70
C ARG A 121 2.07 -8.70 32.77
N LEU A 122 0.80 -8.65 32.36
CA LEU A 122 -0.36 -8.70 33.24
C LEU A 122 -0.33 -9.90 34.18
N LYS A 123 0.08 -11.07 33.69
CA LYS A 123 0.22 -12.29 34.52
C LYS A 123 1.26 -12.17 35.62
N ARG A 124 2.18 -11.22 35.52
CA ARG A 124 3.30 -11.02 36.45
C ARG A 124 3.08 -9.88 37.46
N ILE A 125 2.08 -9.03 37.26
CA ILE A 125 1.76 -7.95 38.22
C ILE A 125 1.01 -8.51 39.41
N SER A 126 1.14 -7.84 40.55
CA SER A 126 0.39 -8.18 41.77
C SER A 126 -1.08 -7.77 41.63
N LEU A 127 -1.96 -8.41 42.39
CA LEU A 127 -3.38 -8.06 42.42
C LEU A 127 -3.61 -6.59 42.82
N ASN A 128 -2.85 -6.11 43.78
CA ASN A 128 -2.93 -4.71 44.22
C ASN A 128 -2.52 -3.72 43.15
N GLU A 129 -1.51 -4.04 42.34
CA GLU A 129 -1.10 -3.23 41.17
C GLU A 129 -2.15 -3.26 40.06
N TYR A 130 -2.78 -4.41 39.82
CA TYR A 130 -3.88 -4.56 38.87
C TYR A 130 -5.10 -3.74 39.29
N GLU A 131 -5.48 -3.77 40.55
CA GLU A 131 -6.58 -2.98 41.10
C GLU A 131 -6.30 -1.47 41.02
N SER A 132 -5.06 -1.05 41.27
CA SER A 132 -4.65 0.36 41.13
C SER A 132 -4.69 0.88 39.72
N LEU A 133 -4.44 0.05 38.70
CA LEU A 133 -4.57 0.39 37.27
C LEU A 133 -6.02 0.51 36.82
N GLY A 134 -6.95 -0.17 37.51
CA GLY A 134 -8.36 -0.27 37.15
C GLY A 134 -8.59 -1.22 35.97
N SER A 135 -9.55 -2.11 36.13
CA SER A 135 -9.88 -3.12 35.10
C SER A 135 -10.31 -2.52 33.77
N GLY A 136 -11.00 -1.37 33.80
CA GLY A 136 -11.43 -0.64 32.61
C GLY A 136 -10.25 -0.10 31.78
N THR A 137 -9.25 0.46 32.43
CA THR A 137 -8.04 0.97 31.76
C THR A 137 -7.26 -0.14 31.08
N VAL A 138 -7.11 -1.28 31.76
CA VAL A 138 -6.44 -2.46 31.19
C VAL A 138 -7.21 -2.99 29.97
N ALA A 139 -8.53 -3.06 30.04
CA ALA A 139 -9.37 -3.48 28.92
C ALA A 139 -9.25 -2.51 27.73
N THR A 140 -9.25 -1.20 27.98
CA THR A 140 -9.07 -0.18 26.94
C THR A 140 -7.74 -0.36 26.21
N HIS A 141 -6.63 -0.52 26.93
CA HIS A 141 -5.32 -0.72 26.31
C HIS A 141 -5.23 -2.03 25.52
N LEU A 142 -5.84 -3.11 26.00
CA LEU A 142 -5.80 -4.42 25.35
C LEU A 142 -6.72 -4.54 24.12
N VAL A 143 -7.74 -3.72 24.04
CA VAL A 143 -8.74 -3.79 22.95
C VAL A 143 -8.64 -2.55 22.06
N THR A 144 -8.97 -1.38 22.60
CA THR A 144 -9.14 -0.16 21.82
C THR A 144 -7.82 0.37 21.26
N ASP A 145 -6.77 0.44 22.08
CA ASP A 145 -5.48 0.97 21.65
C ASP A 145 -4.80 0.04 20.64
N LEU A 146 -4.91 -1.27 20.84
CA LEU A 146 -4.37 -2.25 19.91
C LEU A 146 -5.14 -2.30 18.58
N ASP A 147 -6.45 -2.13 18.60
CA ASP A 147 -7.24 -2.04 17.38
C ASP A 147 -6.95 -0.74 16.61
N THR A 148 -6.69 0.35 17.31
CA THR A 148 -6.23 1.62 16.71
C THR A 148 -4.85 1.45 16.07
N LEU A 149 -3.94 0.75 16.72
CA LEU A 149 -2.62 0.43 16.18
C LEU A 149 -2.71 -0.47 14.93
N ASP A 150 -3.58 -1.47 14.94
CA ASP A 150 -3.83 -2.35 13.79
C ASP A 150 -4.30 -1.55 12.57
N LYS A 151 -5.30 -0.69 12.75
CA LYS A 151 -5.79 0.20 11.70
C LYS A 151 -4.71 1.16 11.20
N PHE A 152 -3.92 1.73 12.11
CA PHE A 152 -2.85 2.63 11.73
C PHE A 152 -1.78 1.94 10.88
N ILE A 153 -1.29 0.79 11.30
CA ILE A 153 -0.26 0.04 10.55
C ILE A 153 -0.83 -0.54 9.26
N GLY A 154 -2.01 -1.18 9.33
CA GLY A 154 -2.60 -1.88 8.20
C GLY A 154 -3.07 -0.95 7.08
N ASP A 155 -3.79 0.11 7.43
CA ASP A 155 -4.43 0.99 6.46
C ASP A 155 -3.68 2.29 6.22
N THR A 156 -3.39 3.03 7.30
CA THR A 156 -2.86 4.39 7.18
C THR A 156 -1.44 4.39 6.63
N LEU A 157 -0.57 3.56 7.19
CA LEU A 157 0.83 3.47 6.75
C LEU A 157 0.92 2.95 5.32
N SER A 158 0.12 1.94 4.97
CA SER A 158 0.06 1.40 3.62
C SER A 158 -0.36 2.46 2.60
N ARG A 159 -1.47 3.17 2.87
CA ARG A 159 -1.98 4.23 1.98
C ARG A 159 -1.01 5.40 1.86
N PHE A 160 -0.39 5.80 2.96
CA PHE A 160 0.60 6.88 2.97
C PHE A 160 1.79 6.57 2.05
N LEU A 161 2.35 5.35 2.13
CA LEU A 161 3.46 4.92 1.29
C LEU A 161 3.07 4.90 -0.19
N VAL A 162 1.89 4.36 -0.52
CA VAL A 162 1.39 4.36 -1.91
C VAL A 162 1.20 5.78 -2.43
N SER A 163 0.58 6.65 -1.64
CA SER A 163 0.35 8.05 -2.03
C SER A 163 1.66 8.80 -2.25
N LEU A 164 2.65 8.59 -1.38
CA LEU A 164 3.97 9.19 -1.52
C LEU A 164 4.67 8.74 -2.82
N LEU A 165 4.66 7.43 -3.09
CA LEU A 165 5.23 6.86 -4.32
C LEU A 165 4.51 7.37 -5.57
N THR A 166 3.18 7.48 -5.52
CA THR A 166 2.39 8.01 -6.64
C THR A 166 2.71 9.48 -6.90
N LEU A 167 2.80 10.30 -5.84
CA LEU A 167 3.20 11.71 -5.97
C LEU A 167 4.59 11.87 -6.59
N LEU A 168 5.56 11.09 -6.14
CA LEU A 168 6.91 11.11 -6.70
C LEU A 168 6.93 10.64 -8.16
N GLY A 169 6.14 9.62 -8.49
CA GLY A 169 6.05 9.10 -9.85
C GLY A 169 5.29 10.00 -10.83
N THR A 170 4.38 10.86 -10.36
CA THR A 170 3.64 11.79 -11.21
C THR A 170 4.31 13.16 -11.32
N ALA A 171 5.23 13.50 -10.40
CA ALA A 171 5.95 14.77 -10.39
C ALA A 171 7.27 14.72 -11.20
N SER A 172 7.70 13.53 -11.62
CA SER A 172 8.90 13.31 -12.46
C SER A 172 8.54 13.21 -13.93
#